data_cbee15032e58cf3fb1c0a0972631c9f0
#
_entry.id   cbee15032e58cf3fb1c0a0972631c9f0
#
_cell.length_a   1.000
_cell.length_b   1.000
_cell.length_c   1.000
_cell.angle_alpha   90.00
_cell.angle_beta   90.00
_cell.angle_gamma   90.00
#
_symmetry.space_group_name_H-M   'P 1'
#
loop_
_entity.id
_entity.type
_entity.pdbx_description
1 polymer ?
#
loop_
_entity_poly.entity_id
_entity_poly.type
_entity_poly.pdbx_seq_one_letter_code
_entity_poly.pdbx_strand_id
1 'polypeptide(L)'
;MTHTATSASGSSRGHEAKLASTSGPDRGRHEAYETDIVSRGWTTAGIVAAAFGGGLFTLLCWFVLKQTHLPAFGGSYVSRAVGNAGTIAVLIVTMVLVYFWLRDEHNSGNTSAADVSESHDAHTSRNPDDARTTTSRDADATTRKRPRWRAWLTYVVCYLSPAALVVTTIGIPLAATKLYLDGVTVDQGFRTEYLTRMTDSMQLKDMSYIDMPPYYPAGWFWLGGRFANLIGLPGWEAFQPWALVSISAAACMLVPVWQRLCGSLPVATGIALVNV
;
A
#
# COMPACT_ATOMS: atom_id res chain seq x y z
N MET A 1 67.79 -2.54 -14.48
CA MET A 1 68.27 -3.91 -14.27
C MET A 1 67.17 -4.87 -14.68
N THR A 2 67.40 -5.46 -15.76
CA THR A 2 66.80 -6.55 -16.50
C THR A 2 66.70 -7.81 -15.66
N HIS A 3 65.55 -8.51 -15.64
CA HIS A 3 65.59 -9.98 -15.73
C HIS A 3 64.31 -10.51 -16.39
N THR A 4 64.59 -11.10 -17.53
CA THR A 4 63.79 -11.94 -18.39
C THR A 4 63.72 -13.38 -17.86
N ALA A 5 62.70 -14.09 -18.39
CA ALA A 5 62.56 -15.54 -18.60
C ALA A 5 61.61 -16.25 -17.65
N THR A 6 60.76 -17.21 -18.01
CA THR A 6 60.76 -18.10 -19.17
C THR A 6 59.45 -18.87 -19.15
N SER A 7 58.93 -19.20 -20.33
CA SER A 7 57.77 -20.06 -20.63
C SER A 7 57.89 -21.46 -20.04
N ALA A 8 56.79 -22.04 -19.68
CA ALA A 8 56.58 -23.50 -19.72
C ALA A 8 55.10 -23.82 -20.07
N SER A 9 54.94 -24.38 -21.25
CA SER A 9 53.74 -25.03 -21.72
C SER A 9 53.50 -26.34 -20.97
N GLY A 10 52.27 -26.60 -20.55
CA GLY A 10 51.85 -27.87 -19.99
C GLY A 10 50.42 -28.14 -20.39
N SER A 11 50.24 -28.86 -21.50
CA SER A 11 49.02 -29.49 -21.95
C SER A 11 48.60 -30.58 -20.96
N SER A 12 47.39 -30.54 -20.44
CA SER A 12 46.68 -31.76 -20.00
C SER A 12 45.20 -31.67 -20.30
N ARG A 13 44.81 -32.58 -21.14
CA ARG A 13 43.44 -32.96 -21.56
C ARG A 13 42.56 -33.32 -20.38
N GLY A 14 41.31 -32.86 -20.46
CA GLY A 14 40.16 -33.78 -20.35
C GLY A 14 39.73 -34.10 -18.94
N HIS A 15 38.68 -33.42 -18.54
CA HIS A 15 37.48 -34.10 -17.99
C HIS A 15 36.35 -33.07 -18.02
N GLU A 16 35.56 -33.10 -19.08
CA GLU A 16 34.19 -32.56 -19.04
C GLU A 16 33.37 -33.40 -18.02
N ALA A 17 33.36 -32.93 -16.81
CA ALA A 17 32.36 -33.37 -15.85
C ALA A 17 31.02 -32.71 -16.22
N LYS A 18 30.19 -33.47 -16.90
CA LYS A 18 28.77 -33.24 -17.14
C LYS A 18 28.09 -33.02 -15.78
N LEU A 19 28.02 -31.76 -15.37
CA LEU A 19 27.20 -31.36 -14.24
C LEU A 19 25.74 -31.61 -14.62
N ALA A 20 25.22 -32.75 -14.17
CA ALA A 20 23.80 -33.03 -14.17
C ALA A 20 23.10 -31.91 -13.42
N SER A 21 22.28 -31.13 -14.13
CA SER A 21 21.39 -30.16 -13.55
C SER A 21 20.38 -30.92 -12.69
N THR A 22 20.60 -30.95 -11.40
CA THR A 22 19.56 -31.27 -10.42
C THR A 22 18.54 -30.13 -10.47
N SER A 23 17.53 -30.30 -11.31
CA SER A 23 16.30 -29.52 -11.24
C SER A 23 15.59 -29.87 -9.92
N GLY A 24 15.94 -29.17 -8.85
CA GLY A 24 15.27 -29.32 -7.57
C GLY A 24 13.85 -28.73 -7.62
N PRO A 25 12.96 -29.17 -6.72
CA PRO A 25 11.54 -28.80 -6.68
C PRO A 25 11.26 -27.35 -6.27
N ASP A 26 12.26 -26.47 -6.32
CA ASP A 26 12.19 -25.10 -5.78
C ASP A 26 11.81 -24.02 -6.82
N ARG A 27 11.78 -24.37 -8.11
CA ARG A 27 11.40 -23.39 -9.15
C ARG A 27 9.94 -22.95 -9.09
N GLY A 28 9.03 -23.81 -8.66
CA GLY A 28 7.60 -23.47 -8.58
C GLY A 28 7.25 -22.51 -7.45
N ARG A 29 8.08 -22.42 -6.40
CA ARG A 29 7.86 -21.47 -5.30
C ARG A 29 8.29 -20.05 -5.63
N HIS A 30 9.32 -19.88 -6.45
CA HIS A 30 9.79 -18.56 -6.87
C HIS A 30 8.86 -17.90 -7.90
N GLU A 31 8.25 -18.66 -8.79
CA GLU A 31 7.34 -18.12 -9.82
C GLU A 31 6.01 -17.58 -9.22
N ALA A 32 5.52 -18.14 -8.11
CA ALA A 32 4.32 -17.65 -7.45
C ALA A 32 4.53 -16.30 -6.75
N TYR A 33 5.76 -15.98 -6.34
CA TYR A 33 6.11 -14.68 -5.74
C TYR A 33 6.41 -13.59 -6.78
N GLU A 34 6.76 -13.96 -8.00
CA GLU A 34 7.15 -13.01 -9.04
C GLU A 34 5.97 -12.23 -9.64
N THR A 35 4.75 -12.75 -9.52
CA THR A 35 3.57 -12.14 -10.12
C THR A 35 3.08 -10.86 -9.42
N ASP A 36 3.47 -10.63 -8.17
CA ASP A 36 3.11 -9.43 -7.40
C ASP A 36 4.21 -8.35 -7.37
N ILE A 37 5.39 -8.63 -7.98
CA ILE A 37 6.47 -7.63 -8.07
C ILE A 37 6.11 -6.57 -9.11
N VAL A 38 5.67 -5.43 -8.60
CA VAL A 38 5.32 -4.26 -9.43
C VAL A 38 6.59 -3.62 -10.01
N SER A 39 6.60 -3.34 -11.31
CA SER A 39 7.73 -2.64 -11.96
C SER A 39 7.97 -1.26 -11.33
N ARG A 40 9.19 -0.70 -11.45
CA ARG A 40 9.54 0.60 -10.85
C ARG A 40 8.58 1.73 -11.26
N GLY A 41 8.18 1.78 -12.54
CA GLY A 41 7.26 2.80 -13.03
C GLY A 41 5.86 2.67 -12.41
N TRP A 42 5.35 1.46 -12.32
CA TRP A 42 4.06 1.19 -11.68
C TRP A 42 4.09 1.45 -10.18
N THR A 43 5.22 1.21 -9.51
CA THR A 43 5.38 1.54 -8.08
C THR A 43 5.29 3.03 -7.85
N THR A 44 5.98 3.85 -8.66
CA THR A 44 5.93 5.31 -8.55
C THR A 44 4.51 5.83 -8.81
N ALA A 45 3.86 5.34 -9.87
CA ALA A 45 2.46 5.67 -10.14
C ALA A 45 1.54 5.24 -9.00
N GLY A 46 1.76 4.06 -8.42
CA GLY A 46 1.04 3.56 -7.27
C GLY A 46 1.21 4.44 -6.02
N ILE A 47 2.42 4.90 -5.74
CA ILE A 47 2.70 5.82 -4.62
C ILE A 47 1.94 7.14 -4.81
N VAL A 48 2.02 7.74 -6.00
CA VAL A 48 1.32 8.99 -6.31
C VAL A 48 -0.19 8.79 -6.21
N ALA A 49 -0.72 7.72 -6.83
CA ALA A 49 -2.15 7.41 -6.78
C ALA A 49 -2.63 7.14 -5.35
N ALA A 50 -1.85 6.43 -4.52
CA ALA A 50 -2.16 6.18 -3.13
C ALA A 50 -2.18 7.46 -2.29
N ALA A 51 -1.20 8.35 -2.49
CA ALA A 51 -1.13 9.64 -1.80
C ALA A 51 -2.35 10.51 -2.12
N PHE A 52 -2.62 10.72 -3.40
CA PHE A 52 -3.76 11.52 -3.85
C PHE A 52 -5.10 10.85 -3.51
N GLY A 53 -5.22 9.55 -3.72
CA GLY A 53 -6.43 8.79 -3.40
C GLY A 53 -6.74 8.80 -1.91
N GLY A 54 -5.74 8.54 -1.07
CA GLY A 54 -5.89 8.58 0.39
C GLY A 54 -6.21 9.99 0.90
N GLY A 55 -5.51 11.00 0.39
CA GLY A 55 -5.78 12.39 0.74
C GLY A 55 -7.18 12.86 0.33
N LEU A 56 -7.58 12.57 -0.91
CA LEU A 56 -8.92 12.92 -1.41
C LEU A 56 -10.03 12.17 -0.65
N PHE A 57 -9.85 10.87 -0.40
CA PHE A 57 -10.78 10.08 0.40
C PHE A 57 -10.97 10.70 1.79
N THR A 58 -9.88 11.04 2.45
CA THR A 58 -9.92 11.65 3.79
C THR A 58 -10.58 13.04 3.76
N LEU A 59 -10.30 13.86 2.75
CA LEU A 59 -10.93 15.17 2.60
C LEU A 59 -12.44 15.04 2.41
N LEU A 60 -12.89 14.11 1.58
CA LEU A 60 -14.32 13.84 1.37
C LEU A 60 -14.97 13.34 2.67
N CYS A 61 -14.35 12.41 3.38
CA CYS A 61 -14.83 11.95 4.68
C CYS A 61 -14.89 13.08 5.70
N TRP A 62 -13.87 13.94 5.77
CA TRP A 62 -13.85 15.10 6.64
C TRP A 62 -15.01 16.05 6.33
N PHE A 63 -15.24 16.34 5.05
CA PHE A 63 -16.36 17.18 4.63
C PHE A 63 -17.71 16.58 5.05
N VAL A 64 -17.91 15.28 4.84
CA VAL A 64 -19.13 14.57 5.27
C VAL A 64 -19.26 14.62 6.79
N LEU A 65 -18.18 14.37 7.54
CA LEU A 65 -18.18 14.42 9.00
C LEU A 65 -18.56 15.81 9.54
N LYS A 66 -18.16 16.89 8.86
CA LYS A 66 -18.58 18.26 9.23
C LYS A 66 -20.06 18.55 9.00
N GLN A 67 -20.73 17.81 8.14
CA GLN A 67 -22.20 17.87 7.98
C GLN A 67 -22.94 17.07 9.07
N THR A 68 -22.24 16.15 9.75
CA THR A 68 -22.83 15.41 10.87
C THR A 68 -22.74 16.22 12.14
N HIS A 69 -23.81 16.26 12.91
CA HIS A 69 -23.82 16.94 14.21
C HIS A 69 -23.40 15.97 15.32
N LEU A 70 -22.21 15.37 15.18
CA LEU A 70 -21.67 14.50 16.22
C LEU A 70 -21.36 15.29 17.48
N PRO A 71 -21.67 14.75 18.67
CA PRO A 71 -21.32 15.41 19.93
C PRO A 71 -19.80 15.44 20.13
N ALA A 72 -19.35 16.44 20.89
CA ALA A 72 -17.93 16.58 21.23
C ALA A 72 -17.39 15.32 21.93
N PHE A 73 -16.16 14.94 21.61
CA PHE A 73 -15.51 13.72 22.09
C PHE A 73 -15.46 13.59 23.62
N GLY A 74 -15.26 14.70 24.33
CA GLY A 74 -15.27 14.76 25.79
C GLY A 74 -16.67 14.79 26.43
N GLY A 75 -17.71 15.15 25.66
CA GLY A 75 -19.07 15.32 26.18
C GLY A 75 -19.98 14.09 26.05
N SER A 76 -19.59 13.10 25.23
CA SER A 76 -20.43 11.91 24.97
C SER A 76 -19.59 10.72 24.56
N TYR A 77 -20.04 9.52 24.91
CA TYR A 77 -19.43 8.24 24.44
C TYR A 77 -19.77 7.92 22.97
N VAL A 78 -20.68 8.65 22.34
CA VAL A 78 -21.17 8.35 20.97
C VAL A 78 -20.03 8.46 19.95
N SER A 79 -19.25 9.54 19.96
CA SER A 79 -18.13 9.72 19.03
C SER A 79 -17.05 8.66 19.22
N ARG A 80 -16.80 8.23 20.46
CA ARG A 80 -15.87 7.12 20.76
C ARG A 80 -16.41 5.78 20.24
N ALA A 81 -17.68 5.50 20.49
CA ALA A 81 -18.30 4.26 20.03
C ALA A 81 -18.33 4.17 18.51
N VAL A 82 -18.69 5.26 17.82
CA VAL A 82 -18.71 5.32 16.35
C VAL A 82 -17.30 5.19 15.78
N GLY A 83 -16.31 5.86 16.35
CA GLY A 83 -14.90 5.74 15.95
C GLY A 83 -14.38 4.30 16.09
N ASN A 84 -14.58 3.68 17.25
CA ASN A 84 -14.18 2.30 17.50
C ASN A 84 -14.91 1.30 16.58
N ALA A 85 -16.22 1.45 16.41
CA ALA A 85 -16.99 0.60 15.49
C ALA A 85 -16.51 0.75 14.04
N GLY A 86 -16.23 1.99 13.60
CA GLY A 86 -15.65 2.27 12.30
C GLY A 86 -14.28 1.62 12.11
N THR A 87 -13.40 1.73 13.09
CA THR A 87 -12.08 1.10 13.09
C THR A 87 -12.19 -0.41 12.98
N ILE A 88 -13.02 -1.04 13.79
CA ILE A 88 -13.26 -2.49 13.74
C ILE A 88 -13.81 -2.89 12.36
N ALA A 89 -14.75 -2.14 11.82
CA ALA A 89 -15.31 -2.40 10.49
C ALA A 89 -14.26 -2.32 9.39
N VAL A 90 -13.39 -1.30 9.40
CA VAL A 90 -12.27 -1.18 8.44
C VAL A 90 -11.35 -2.39 8.53
N LEU A 91 -10.95 -2.81 9.73
CA LEU A 91 -10.08 -3.95 9.94
C LEU A 91 -10.73 -5.27 9.47
N ILE A 92 -12.02 -5.48 9.81
CA ILE A 92 -12.75 -6.68 9.38
C ILE A 92 -12.86 -6.73 7.84
N VAL A 93 -13.27 -5.65 7.20
CA VAL A 93 -13.41 -5.60 5.73
C VAL A 93 -12.08 -5.87 5.05
N THR A 94 -11.02 -5.24 5.52
CA THR A 94 -9.67 -5.46 4.97
C THR A 94 -9.22 -6.91 5.18
N MET A 95 -9.40 -7.46 6.37
CA MET A 95 -9.04 -8.85 6.70
C MET A 95 -9.82 -9.86 5.84
N VAL A 96 -11.11 -9.67 5.66
CA VAL A 96 -11.97 -10.54 4.84
C VAL A 96 -11.52 -10.53 3.38
N LEU A 97 -11.22 -9.36 2.81
CA LEU A 97 -10.75 -9.26 1.42
C LEU A 97 -9.37 -9.88 1.24
N VAL A 98 -8.46 -9.65 2.19
CA VAL A 98 -7.14 -10.29 2.22
C VAL A 98 -7.25 -11.81 2.35
N TYR A 99 -8.15 -12.31 3.21
CA TYR A 99 -8.41 -13.74 3.35
C TYR A 99 -8.89 -14.35 2.04
N PHE A 100 -9.86 -13.74 1.35
CA PHE A 100 -10.32 -14.23 0.05
C PHE A 100 -9.23 -14.14 -1.02
N TRP A 101 -8.37 -13.14 -0.97
CA TRP A 101 -7.22 -13.02 -1.85
C TRP A 101 -6.26 -14.21 -1.69
N LEU A 102 -5.85 -14.51 -0.45
CA LEU A 102 -4.95 -15.61 -0.14
C LEU A 102 -5.56 -16.98 -0.45
N ARG A 103 -6.86 -17.15 -0.18
CA ARG A 103 -7.59 -18.39 -0.50
C ARG A 103 -7.63 -18.66 -2.00
N ASP A 104 -7.88 -17.64 -2.80
CA ASP A 104 -7.93 -17.78 -4.26
C ASP A 104 -6.54 -18.10 -4.83
N GLU A 105 -5.48 -17.54 -4.24
CA GLU A 105 -4.08 -17.82 -4.62
C GLU A 105 -3.70 -19.28 -4.30
N HIS A 106 -4.03 -19.75 -3.11
CA HIS A 106 -3.79 -21.14 -2.70
C HIS A 106 -4.51 -22.15 -3.60
N ASN A 107 -5.74 -21.88 -3.99
CA ASN A 107 -6.51 -22.77 -4.88
C ASN A 107 -5.93 -22.80 -6.30
N SER A 108 -5.36 -21.70 -6.79
CA SER A 108 -4.72 -21.65 -8.11
C SER A 108 -3.41 -22.46 -8.14
N GLY A 109 -2.64 -22.45 -7.05
CA GLY A 109 -1.40 -23.22 -6.92
C GLY A 109 -1.63 -24.74 -6.88
N ASN A 110 -2.71 -25.20 -6.24
CA ASN A 110 -3.03 -26.64 -6.16
C ASN A 110 -3.48 -27.24 -7.50
N THR A 111 -4.16 -26.47 -8.34
CA THR A 111 -4.59 -26.94 -9.68
C THR A 111 -3.39 -27.15 -10.59
N SER A 112 -2.41 -26.26 -10.56
CA SER A 112 -1.18 -26.39 -11.36
C SER A 112 -0.31 -27.58 -10.92
N ALA A 113 -0.27 -27.92 -9.63
CA ALA A 113 0.47 -29.06 -9.11
C ALA A 113 -0.19 -30.41 -9.48
N ALA A 114 -1.51 -30.46 -9.53
CA ALA A 114 -2.27 -31.65 -9.95
C ALA A 114 -2.06 -31.95 -11.44
N ASP A 115 -2.09 -30.91 -12.31
CA ASP A 115 -1.88 -31.07 -13.75
C ASP A 115 -0.46 -31.57 -14.10
N VAL A 116 0.55 -31.14 -13.31
CA VAL A 116 1.95 -31.59 -13.51
C VAL A 116 2.15 -33.04 -13.08
N SER A 117 1.48 -33.50 -12.01
CA SER A 117 1.57 -34.90 -11.59
C SER A 117 0.86 -35.86 -12.56
N GLU A 118 -0.29 -35.47 -13.09
CA GLU A 118 -1.05 -36.29 -14.05
C GLU A 118 -0.34 -36.40 -15.40
N SER A 119 0.39 -35.35 -15.83
CA SER A 119 1.20 -35.41 -17.05
C SER A 119 2.46 -36.26 -16.91
N HIS A 120 2.99 -36.48 -15.71
CA HIS A 120 4.16 -37.30 -15.46
C HIS A 120 3.81 -38.79 -15.47
N ASP A 121 2.65 -39.17 -14.93
CA ASP A 121 2.14 -40.55 -14.91
C ASP A 121 1.65 -41.00 -16.28
N ALA A 122 1.13 -40.10 -17.12
CA ALA A 122 0.71 -40.40 -18.49
C ALA A 122 1.86 -40.72 -19.46
N HIS A 123 3.09 -40.28 -19.17
CA HIS A 123 4.25 -40.56 -20.01
C HIS A 123 4.91 -41.92 -19.72
N THR A 124 4.61 -42.52 -18.56
CA THR A 124 5.25 -43.80 -18.15
C THR A 124 4.45 -45.05 -18.57
N SER A 125 3.20 -44.88 -19.01
CA SER A 125 2.29 -46.01 -19.35
C SER A 125 1.69 -45.90 -20.75
N ARG A 126 2.50 -45.63 -21.77
CA ARG A 126 2.02 -45.67 -23.17
C ARG A 126 2.28 -47.00 -23.79
N ASN A 127 1.27 -47.89 -23.77
CA ASN A 127 1.20 -49.07 -24.62
C ASN A 127 0.82 -48.62 -26.05
N PRO A 128 1.51 -49.10 -27.12
CA PRO A 128 1.32 -48.60 -28.50
C PRO A 128 0.04 -49.04 -29.21
N ASP A 129 -0.82 -49.84 -28.60
CA ASP A 129 -1.96 -50.47 -29.30
C ASP A 129 -3.35 -49.84 -29.04
N ASP A 130 -3.49 -48.80 -28.22
CA ASP A 130 -4.77 -48.15 -27.93
C ASP A 130 -4.96 -46.80 -28.65
N ALA A 131 -4.67 -46.77 -29.95
CA ALA A 131 -4.84 -45.58 -30.79
C ALA A 131 -6.23 -45.48 -31.45
N ARG A 132 -7.31 -45.73 -30.74
CA ARG A 132 -8.67 -45.41 -31.22
C ARG A 132 -9.66 -45.35 -30.07
N THR A 133 -9.78 -44.25 -29.47
CA THR A 133 -10.99 -43.64 -28.87
C THR A 133 -10.59 -42.61 -27.82
N THR A 134 -9.88 -41.55 -28.18
CA THR A 134 -9.85 -40.32 -27.37
C THR A 134 -10.76 -39.31 -28.02
N THR A 135 -12.07 -39.57 -27.89
CA THR A 135 -13.09 -38.53 -28.04
C THR A 135 -12.88 -37.51 -26.92
N SER A 136 -12.35 -36.35 -27.34
CA SER A 136 -12.61 -35.04 -26.75
C SER A 136 -13.17 -35.06 -25.31
N ARG A 137 -12.29 -35.22 -24.35
CA ARG A 137 -12.49 -34.78 -22.97
C ARG A 137 -11.60 -33.56 -22.68
N ASP A 138 -11.35 -32.75 -23.73
CA ASP A 138 -10.83 -31.39 -23.63
C ASP A 138 -11.99 -30.45 -23.33
N ALA A 139 -12.78 -30.77 -22.34
CA ALA A 139 -13.85 -29.94 -21.90
C ALA A 139 -13.49 -29.42 -20.51
N ASP A 140 -13.08 -28.14 -20.50
CA ASP A 140 -13.39 -27.23 -19.42
C ASP A 140 -12.66 -27.43 -18.08
N ALA A 141 -11.35 -27.58 -18.10
CA ALA A 141 -10.56 -26.97 -17.03
C ALA A 141 -10.64 -25.44 -17.18
N THR A 142 -11.82 -24.87 -16.99
CA THR A 142 -12.00 -23.43 -16.83
C THR A 142 -11.18 -23.03 -15.63
N THR A 143 -9.95 -22.63 -15.88
CA THR A 143 -9.13 -21.85 -14.94
C THR A 143 -10.02 -20.71 -14.51
N ARG A 144 -10.55 -20.78 -13.31
CA ARG A 144 -11.52 -19.83 -12.75
C ARG A 144 -10.82 -18.52 -12.52
N LYS A 145 -10.54 -17.80 -13.63
CA LYS A 145 -9.91 -16.48 -13.61
C LYS A 145 -10.69 -15.62 -12.65
N ARG A 146 -9.99 -15.09 -11.66
CA ARG A 146 -10.57 -14.12 -10.72
C ARG A 146 -11.35 -13.08 -11.49
N PRO A 147 -12.61 -12.79 -11.17
CA PRO A 147 -13.33 -11.72 -11.84
C PRO A 147 -12.58 -10.41 -11.57
N ARG A 148 -12.24 -9.69 -12.64
CA ARG A 148 -11.40 -8.47 -12.60
C ARG A 148 -11.86 -7.44 -11.57
N TRP A 149 -13.17 -7.34 -11.34
CA TRP A 149 -13.74 -6.40 -10.37
C TRP A 149 -13.36 -6.74 -8.92
N ARG A 150 -13.25 -8.04 -8.54
CA ARG A 150 -12.83 -8.46 -7.20
C ARG A 150 -11.37 -8.12 -6.93
N ALA A 151 -10.49 -8.35 -7.90
CA ALA A 151 -9.09 -7.95 -7.80
C ALA A 151 -8.97 -6.42 -7.63
N TRP A 152 -9.66 -5.65 -8.47
CA TRP A 152 -9.68 -4.21 -8.38
C TRP A 152 -10.19 -3.72 -7.02
N LEU A 153 -11.32 -4.29 -6.53
CA LEU A 153 -11.87 -3.94 -5.23
C LEU A 153 -10.87 -4.20 -4.08
N THR A 154 -10.19 -5.35 -4.12
CA THR A 154 -9.16 -5.68 -3.11
C THR A 154 -8.02 -4.67 -3.13
N TYR A 155 -7.51 -4.30 -4.31
CA TYR A 155 -6.49 -3.27 -4.43
C TYR A 155 -6.96 -1.93 -3.86
N VAL A 156 -8.15 -1.46 -4.24
CA VAL A 156 -8.70 -0.20 -3.76
C VAL A 156 -8.84 -0.20 -2.23
N VAL A 157 -9.40 -1.26 -1.66
CA VAL A 157 -9.59 -1.36 -0.21
C VAL A 157 -8.23 -1.44 0.50
N CYS A 158 -7.29 -2.27 0.04
CA CYS A 158 -5.97 -2.36 0.64
C CYS A 158 -5.22 -1.01 0.60
N TYR A 159 -5.30 -0.29 -0.51
CA TYR A 159 -4.62 1.01 -0.67
C TYR A 159 -5.29 2.13 0.12
N LEU A 160 -6.60 2.10 0.34
CA LEU A 160 -7.34 3.12 1.10
C LEU A 160 -7.57 2.77 2.57
N SER A 161 -7.32 1.52 2.98
CA SER A 161 -7.52 1.10 4.38
C SER A 161 -6.73 1.92 5.41
N PRO A 162 -5.46 2.38 5.15
CA PRO A 162 -4.77 3.26 6.08
C PRO A 162 -5.46 4.61 6.24
N ALA A 163 -5.97 5.21 5.15
CA ALA A 163 -6.73 6.45 5.22
C ALA A 163 -8.06 6.26 5.97
N ALA A 164 -8.76 5.16 5.73
CA ALA A 164 -9.98 4.83 6.46
C ALA A 164 -9.71 4.65 7.96
N LEU A 165 -8.56 4.07 8.32
CA LEU A 165 -8.13 3.95 9.71
C LEU A 165 -7.88 5.32 10.34
N VAL A 166 -7.16 6.23 9.66
CA VAL A 166 -6.96 7.62 10.11
C VAL A 166 -8.30 8.34 10.32
N VAL A 167 -9.23 8.21 9.38
CA VAL A 167 -10.54 8.84 9.48
C VAL A 167 -11.32 8.31 10.70
N THR A 168 -11.32 7.00 10.93
CA THR A 168 -12.08 6.42 12.03
C THR A 168 -11.45 6.66 13.40
N THR A 169 -10.13 6.66 13.49
CA THR A 169 -9.40 6.84 14.76
C THR A 169 -9.21 8.30 15.16
N ILE A 170 -9.00 9.19 14.19
CA ILE A 170 -8.70 10.60 14.41
C ILE A 170 -9.81 11.50 13.87
N GLY A 171 -10.28 11.27 12.65
CA GLY A 171 -11.26 12.12 11.98
C GLY A 171 -12.61 12.16 12.69
N ILE A 172 -13.15 11.01 13.11
CA ILE A 172 -14.44 10.94 13.84
C ILE A 172 -14.37 11.66 15.20
N PRO A 173 -13.35 11.42 16.06
CA PRO A 173 -13.20 12.20 17.29
C PRO A 173 -13.12 13.72 17.07
N LEU A 174 -12.46 14.15 16.01
CA LEU A 174 -12.29 15.57 15.68
C LEU A 174 -13.49 16.20 14.94
N ALA A 175 -14.51 15.40 14.58
CA ALA A 175 -15.64 15.88 13.76
C ALA A 175 -16.38 17.09 14.36
N ALA A 176 -16.55 17.12 15.68
CA ALA A 176 -17.24 18.18 16.39
C ALA A 176 -16.39 19.42 16.68
N THR A 177 -15.07 19.38 16.40
CA THR A 177 -14.14 20.47 16.69
C THR A 177 -13.57 21.07 15.41
N LYS A 178 -13.10 22.30 15.46
CA LYS A 178 -12.41 22.95 14.33
C LYS A 178 -10.89 22.77 14.36
N LEU A 179 -10.32 22.53 15.56
CA LEU A 179 -8.87 22.41 15.75
C LEU A 179 -8.52 21.10 16.49
N TYR A 180 -8.45 21.15 17.82
CA TYR A 180 -7.95 20.06 18.66
C TYR A 180 -9.05 19.55 19.61
N LEU A 181 -8.81 18.38 20.23
CA LEU A 181 -9.80 17.76 21.12
C LEU A 181 -9.96 18.53 22.45
N ASP A 182 -8.84 18.94 23.05
CA ASP A 182 -8.78 19.47 24.41
C ASP A 182 -8.37 20.97 24.46
N GLY A 183 -8.62 21.70 23.37
CA GLY A 183 -8.21 23.11 23.26
C GLY A 183 -6.85 23.29 22.61
N VAL A 184 -6.34 24.53 22.66
CA VAL A 184 -5.08 24.91 21.98
C VAL A 184 -4.02 25.15 23.04
N THR A 185 -2.98 24.34 23.05
CA THR A 185 -1.76 24.54 23.84
C THR A 185 -0.81 25.52 23.12
N VAL A 186 0.25 25.99 23.81
CA VAL A 186 1.22 26.90 23.23
C VAL A 186 1.81 26.41 21.91
N ASP A 187 2.28 25.15 21.87
CA ASP A 187 2.86 24.55 20.67
C ASP A 187 1.83 24.39 19.54
N GLN A 188 0.60 24.10 19.88
CA GLN A 188 -0.48 23.97 18.92
C GLN A 188 -0.88 25.34 18.37
N GLY A 189 -0.89 26.38 19.24
CA GLY A 189 -1.07 27.77 18.84
C GLY A 189 -0.03 28.19 17.82
N PHE A 190 1.25 27.98 18.13
CA PHE A 190 2.37 28.23 17.24
C PHE A 190 2.18 27.58 15.85
N ARG A 191 1.85 26.31 15.79
CA ARG A 191 1.67 25.58 14.53
C ARG A 191 0.49 26.12 13.72
N THR A 192 -0.60 26.45 14.39
CA THR A 192 -1.81 26.98 13.75
C THR A 192 -1.55 28.38 13.19
N GLU A 193 -0.87 29.24 13.93
CA GLU A 193 -0.47 30.58 13.49
C GLU A 193 0.50 30.48 12.31
N TYR A 194 1.46 29.57 12.35
CA TYR A 194 2.42 29.39 11.27
C TYR A 194 1.73 28.99 9.95
N LEU A 195 0.78 28.05 10.01
CA LEU A 195 0.01 27.67 8.82
C LEU A 195 -0.83 28.85 8.32
N THR A 196 -1.45 29.62 9.22
CA THR A 196 -2.22 30.83 8.87
C THR A 196 -1.34 31.82 8.14
N ARG A 197 -0.14 32.10 8.67
CA ARG A 197 0.82 32.99 8.01
C ARG A 197 1.22 32.50 6.61
N MET A 198 1.43 31.19 6.45
CA MET A 198 1.72 30.61 5.14
C MET A 198 0.51 30.62 4.19
N THR A 199 -0.70 30.79 4.70
CA THR A 199 -1.90 30.99 3.88
C THR A 199 -1.93 32.39 3.29
N ASP A 200 -1.55 33.41 4.09
CA ASP A 200 -1.60 34.82 3.71
C ASP A 200 -0.46 35.19 2.75
N SER A 201 0.68 34.51 2.82
CA SER A 201 1.86 34.80 2.01
C SER A 201 2.51 33.55 1.42
N MET A 202 2.98 33.67 0.18
CA MET A 202 3.80 32.63 -0.46
C MET A 202 5.26 32.67 -0.01
N GLN A 203 5.68 33.74 0.65
CA GLN A 203 7.06 33.89 1.09
C GLN A 203 7.34 33.01 2.30
N LEU A 204 8.46 32.32 2.25
CA LEU A 204 8.99 31.55 3.38
C LEU A 204 9.62 32.50 4.39
N LYS A 205 8.83 32.89 5.37
CA LYS A 205 9.26 33.77 6.46
C LYS A 205 9.05 33.08 7.80
N ASP A 206 9.75 33.59 8.82
CA ASP A 206 9.54 33.15 10.19
C ASP A 206 8.11 33.43 10.66
N MET A 207 7.61 32.67 11.59
CA MET A 207 6.26 32.80 12.09
C MET A 207 6.04 34.11 12.82
N SER A 208 6.95 34.48 13.71
CA SER A 208 6.83 35.64 14.58
C SER A 208 7.52 36.90 14.06
N TYR A 209 8.60 36.73 13.29
CA TYR A 209 9.47 37.81 12.83
C TYR A 209 9.40 37.99 11.31
N ILE A 210 8.95 39.15 10.88
CA ILE A 210 8.65 39.44 9.48
C ILE A 210 9.88 39.41 8.58
N ASP A 211 11.03 39.81 9.11
CA ASP A 211 12.28 39.99 8.37
C ASP A 211 13.26 38.81 8.54
N MET A 212 12.85 37.78 9.26
CA MET A 212 13.69 36.61 9.53
C MET A 212 13.35 35.43 8.58
N PRO A 213 14.37 34.65 8.19
CA PRO A 213 14.13 33.40 7.47
C PRO A 213 13.44 32.36 8.38
N PRO A 214 12.74 31.37 7.82
CA PRO A 214 12.07 30.37 8.61
C PRO A 214 13.10 29.41 9.23
N TYR A 215 13.32 29.51 10.52
CA TYR A 215 14.17 28.59 11.27
C TYR A 215 13.45 27.27 11.62
N TYR A 216 12.12 27.32 11.74
CA TYR A 216 11.31 26.11 11.89
C TYR A 216 11.00 25.52 10.51
N PRO A 217 10.97 24.16 10.36
CA PRO A 217 10.69 23.52 9.07
C PRO A 217 9.38 23.98 8.46
N ALA A 218 9.46 24.83 7.44
CA ALA A 218 8.31 25.52 6.87
C ALA A 218 7.52 24.69 5.84
N GLY A 219 8.12 23.66 5.25
CA GLY A 219 7.57 22.98 4.08
C GLY A 219 6.15 22.43 4.25
N TRP A 220 5.87 21.78 5.37
CA TRP A 220 4.54 21.25 5.66
C TRP A 220 3.50 22.36 5.83
N PHE A 221 3.87 23.43 6.52
CA PHE A 221 2.98 24.59 6.74
C PHE A 221 2.75 25.39 5.46
N TRP A 222 3.78 25.49 4.61
CA TRP A 222 3.66 26.16 3.32
C TRP A 222 2.70 25.40 2.38
N LEU A 223 2.83 24.07 2.29
CA LEU A 223 1.89 23.23 1.55
C LEU A 223 0.48 23.33 2.13
N GLY A 224 0.36 23.35 3.46
CA GLY A 224 -0.91 23.53 4.15
C GLY A 224 -1.56 24.89 3.87
N GLY A 225 -0.77 25.95 3.77
CA GLY A 225 -1.25 27.27 3.36
C GLY A 225 -1.78 27.29 1.92
N ARG A 226 -1.10 26.58 0.99
CA ARG A 226 -1.60 26.39 -0.40
C ARG A 226 -2.87 25.56 -0.44
N PHE A 227 -2.94 24.52 0.37
CA PHE A 227 -4.15 23.72 0.54
C PHE A 227 -5.31 24.54 1.09
N ALA A 228 -5.09 25.37 2.11
CA ALA A 228 -6.09 26.30 2.65
C ALA A 228 -6.68 27.21 1.57
N ASN A 229 -5.82 27.82 0.75
CA ASN A 229 -6.22 28.66 -0.37
C ASN A 229 -7.01 27.87 -1.43
N LEU A 230 -6.64 26.62 -1.69
CA LEU A 230 -7.32 25.76 -2.66
C LEU A 230 -8.75 25.42 -2.24
N ILE A 231 -8.95 25.13 -0.95
CA ILE A 231 -10.27 24.76 -0.40
C ILE A 231 -11.09 25.96 0.10
N GLY A 232 -10.51 27.16 0.06
CA GLY A 232 -11.18 28.41 0.46
C GLY A 232 -11.42 28.56 1.95
N LEU A 233 -10.58 27.95 2.79
CA LEU A 233 -10.66 28.08 4.26
C LEU A 233 -9.55 28.99 4.79
N PRO A 234 -9.81 29.73 5.90
CA PRO A 234 -8.76 30.44 6.61
C PRO A 234 -7.73 29.45 7.15
N GLY A 235 -6.46 29.86 7.25
CA GLY A 235 -5.35 28.99 7.59
C GLY A 235 -5.56 28.19 8.88
N TRP A 236 -6.04 28.84 9.93
CA TRP A 236 -6.29 28.20 11.22
C TRP A 236 -7.38 27.10 11.14
N GLU A 237 -8.39 27.25 10.30
CA GLU A 237 -9.45 26.26 10.11
C GLU A 237 -8.98 25.12 9.18
N ALA A 238 -8.12 25.42 8.22
CA ALA A 238 -7.53 24.47 7.31
C ALA A 238 -6.51 23.54 7.97
N PHE A 239 -6.01 23.88 9.17
CA PHE A 239 -5.00 23.09 9.88
C PHE A 239 -5.47 21.64 10.12
N GLN A 240 -6.70 21.45 10.62
CA GLN A 240 -7.26 20.14 10.92
C GLN A 240 -7.40 19.25 9.67
N PRO A 241 -8.09 19.68 8.58
CA PRO A 241 -8.20 18.85 7.38
C PRO A 241 -6.85 18.62 6.70
N TRP A 242 -5.94 19.60 6.74
CA TRP A 242 -4.59 19.43 6.19
C TRP A 242 -3.79 18.38 6.94
N ALA A 243 -3.85 18.37 8.27
CA ALA A 243 -3.20 17.34 9.09
C ALA A 243 -3.74 15.95 8.78
N LEU A 244 -5.06 15.77 8.71
CA LEU A 244 -5.69 14.51 8.38
C LEU A 244 -5.32 14.02 6.96
N VAL A 245 -5.39 14.91 5.97
CA VAL A 245 -5.05 14.61 4.58
C VAL A 245 -3.59 14.20 4.44
N SER A 246 -2.66 14.94 5.06
CA SER A 246 -1.23 14.65 4.97
C SER A 246 -0.84 13.34 5.65
N ILE A 247 -1.40 13.04 6.82
CA ILE A 247 -1.19 11.77 7.52
C ILE A 247 -1.76 10.60 6.69
N SER A 248 -2.98 10.74 6.17
CA SER A 248 -3.61 9.72 5.35
C SER A 248 -2.85 9.47 4.04
N ALA A 249 -2.40 10.53 3.38
CA ALA A 249 -1.58 10.42 2.18
C ALA A 249 -0.29 9.65 2.47
N ALA A 250 0.42 10.02 3.54
CA ALA A 250 1.65 9.35 3.95
C ALA A 250 1.40 7.87 4.30
N ALA A 251 0.33 7.58 5.06
CA ALA A 251 -0.03 6.21 5.42
C ALA A 251 -0.36 5.34 4.21
N CYS A 252 -1.14 5.87 3.25
CA CYS A 252 -1.49 5.15 2.02
C CYS A 252 -0.27 4.89 1.13
N MET A 253 0.71 5.79 1.09
CA MET A 253 1.96 5.60 0.34
C MET A 253 2.78 4.40 0.84
N LEU A 254 2.62 4.01 2.09
CA LEU A 254 3.34 2.85 2.65
C LEU A 254 2.92 1.54 1.98
N VAL A 255 1.67 1.40 1.55
CA VAL A 255 1.19 0.15 0.92
C VAL A 255 2.00 -0.20 -0.34
N PRO A 256 2.08 0.66 -1.39
CA PRO A 256 2.87 0.33 -2.58
C PRO A 256 4.38 0.23 -2.30
N VAL A 257 4.90 0.96 -1.31
CA VAL A 257 6.31 0.85 -0.90
C VAL A 257 6.57 -0.54 -0.31
N TRP A 258 5.77 -0.98 0.65
CA TRP A 258 5.92 -2.30 1.25
C TRP A 258 5.60 -3.43 0.27
N GLN A 259 4.60 -3.24 -0.61
CA GLN A 259 4.29 -4.22 -1.66
C GLN A 259 5.50 -4.47 -2.56
N ARG A 260 6.26 -3.41 -2.88
CA ARG A 260 7.48 -3.57 -3.67
C ARG A 260 8.61 -4.28 -2.90
N LEU A 261 8.69 -4.08 -1.59
CA LEU A 261 9.73 -4.70 -0.76
C LEU A 261 9.41 -6.16 -0.42
N CYS A 262 8.14 -6.45 -0.12
CA CYS A 262 7.70 -7.78 0.34
C CYS A 262 7.19 -8.68 -0.79
N GLY A 263 6.89 -8.12 -1.98
CA GLY A 263 6.30 -8.86 -3.10
C GLY A 263 4.86 -9.36 -2.87
N SER A 264 4.20 -8.95 -1.79
CA SER A 264 2.88 -9.42 -1.39
C SER A 264 1.98 -8.28 -0.93
N LEU A 265 0.83 -8.11 -1.57
CA LEU A 265 -0.17 -7.09 -1.21
C LEU A 265 -0.74 -7.30 0.21
N PRO A 266 -1.12 -8.52 0.64
CA PRO A 266 -1.58 -8.78 2.00
C PRO A 266 -0.58 -8.36 3.08
N VAL A 267 0.68 -8.77 2.93
CA VAL A 267 1.75 -8.45 3.88
C VAL A 267 2.01 -6.94 3.92
N ALA A 268 2.08 -6.31 2.75
CA ALA A 268 2.27 -4.87 2.63
C ALA A 268 1.15 -4.07 3.33
N THR A 269 -0.10 -4.49 3.12
CA THR A 269 -1.26 -3.86 3.77
C THR A 269 -1.22 -4.03 5.28
N GLY A 270 -0.91 -5.24 5.77
CA GLY A 270 -0.77 -5.49 7.20
C GLY A 270 0.31 -4.61 7.85
N ILE A 271 1.49 -4.51 7.22
CA ILE A 271 2.58 -3.64 7.72
C ILE A 271 2.15 -2.17 7.67
N ALA A 272 1.52 -1.71 6.59
CA ALA A 272 1.07 -0.32 6.48
C ALA A 272 0.05 0.04 7.58
N LEU A 273 -0.91 -0.85 7.88
CA LEU A 273 -1.91 -0.63 8.93
C LEU A 273 -1.31 -0.58 10.34
N VAL A 274 -0.24 -1.33 10.61
CA VAL A 274 0.44 -1.29 11.91
C VAL A 274 1.21 0.02 12.11
N ASN A 275 1.61 0.70 11.03
CA ASN A 275 2.34 1.97 11.07
C ASN A 275 1.45 3.22 11.15
N VAL A 276 0.13 3.07 11.18
CA VAL A 276 -0.86 4.16 11.30
C VAL A 276 -1.35 4.27 12.73
#